data_98d6f38a85999e9131d5826dd53de0d1
#
_entry.id   98d6f38a85999e9131d5826dd53de0d1
#
_cell.length_a   1.000
_cell.length_b   1.000
_cell.length_c   1.000
_cell.angle_alpha   90.00
_cell.angle_beta   90.00
_cell.angle_gamma   90.00
#
_symmetry.space_group_name_H-M   'P 1'
#
loop_
_entity.id
_entity.type
_entity.pdbx_description
1 polymer ?
#
loop_
_entity_poly.entity_id
_entity_poly.type
_entity_poly.pdbx_seq_one_letter_code
_entity_poly.pdbx_strand_id
1 'polypeptide(L)'
;MNLPFILDVVLGLMFIYLILSLLASEIQELLTTVLQWRAQHLRKSIEILLAGDTQNSENPEIIQLVNKIYSNPLIQSINQEAKGLLATLPRKVTWAMGSFFSLWRKSSSRFKKETIFGDQKRSAPSYIGGENFANTFMDTLQLPILIKKLTQIRLEQFKNERLDDIRQILIQLQVYINNRELSSEFATNIAADYRQLELEYNRIIEDFYQDKYDIYTSINRMRDSLDKYIESFGANIGNYEDILDKPLRELKFLRKDIFEDAEKAIVIGGLKPNINEVVKSIKKGSNVYGEVIAAIQDKDSETYKKIK
;
A
#
# COMPACT_ATOMS: atom_id res chain seq x y z
N MET A 1 57.84 12.31 -53.11
CA MET A 1 57.32 12.08 -51.74
C MET A 1 58.17 10.99 -51.10
N ASN A 2 58.83 11.32 -50.01
CA ASN A 2 59.74 10.36 -49.38
C ASN A 2 58.92 9.38 -48.56
N LEU A 3 58.97 8.09 -48.91
CA LEU A 3 58.30 6.95 -48.23
C LEU A 3 58.51 6.99 -46.70
N PRO A 4 59.69 7.36 -46.14
CA PRO A 4 59.91 7.46 -44.72
C PRO A 4 59.00 8.48 -44.02
N PHE A 5 58.76 9.63 -44.65
CA PHE A 5 57.96 10.74 -44.10
C PHE A 5 56.48 10.31 -43.94
N ILE A 6 55.93 9.61 -44.95
CA ILE A 6 54.57 9.10 -44.90
C ILE A 6 54.42 8.04 -43.79
N LEU A 7 55.43 7.21 -43.59
CA LEU A 7 55.44 6.17 -42.57
C LEU A 7 55.49 6.79 -41.17
N ASP A 8 56.27 7.85 -40.94
CA ASP A 8 56.32 8.59 -39.67
C ASP A 8 55.00 9.27 -39.34
N VAL A 9 54.31 9.85 -40.30
CA VAL A 9 52.98 10.44 -40.11
C VAL A 9 51.96 9.40 -39.77
N VAL A 10 51.95 8.26 -40.45
CA VAL A 10 51.01 7.13 -40.18
C VAL A 10 51.25 6.54 -38.79
N LEU A 11 52.51 6.33 -38.39
CA LEU A 11 52.89 5.85 -37.07
C LEU A 11 52.48 6.86 -35.97
N GLY A 12 52.72 8.15 -36.20
CA GLY A 12 52.30 9.21 -35.27
C GLY A 12 50.78 9.28 -35.10
N LEU A 13 50.02 9.17 -36.19
CA LEU A 13 48.57 9.12 -36.15
C LEU A 13 48.06 7.89 -35.44
N MET A 14 48.66 6.74 -35.69
CA MET A 14 48.34 5.49 -35.01
C MET A 14 48.58 5.57 -33.50
N PHE A 15 49.67 6.20 -33.08
CA PHE A 15 50.00 6.42 -31.68
C PHE A 15 49.02 7.37 -30.99
N ILE A 16 48.65 8.47 -31.64
CA ILE A 16 47.65 9.41 -31.14
C ILE A 16 46.28 8.73 -30.97
N TYR A 17 45.86 7.96 -31.96
CA TYR A 17 44.61 7.20 -31.88
C TYR A 17 44.63 6.18 -30.73
N LEU A 18 45.73 5.52 -30.49
CA LEU A 18 45.91 4.55 -29.42
C LEU A 18 45.79 5.23 -28.06
N ILE A 19 46.46 6.39 -27.87
CA ILE A 19 46.38 7.19 -26.62
C ILE A 19 44.95 7.70 -26.39
N LEU A 20 44.29 8.26 -27.42
CA LEU A 20 42.92 8.74 -27.33
C LEU A 20 41.92 7.62 -27.00
N SER A 21 42.09 6.44 -27.59
CA SER A 21 41.26 5.29 -27.34
C SER A 21 41.41 4.79 -25.87
N LEU A 22 42.65 4.78 -25.35
CA LEU A 22 42.96 4.41 -23.98
C LEU A 22 42.37 5.44 -23.00
N LEU A 23 42.55 6.72 -23.26
CA LEU A 23 41.98 7.81 -22.45
C LEU A 23 40.44 7.76 -22.42
N ALA A 24 39.79 7.53 -23.56
CA ALA A 24 38.33 7.38 -23.64
C ALA A 24 37.84 6.20 -22.83
N SER A 25 38.56 5.07 -22.85
CA SER A 25 38.24 3.88 -22.07
C SER A 25 38.32 4.14 -20.55
N GLU A 26 39.37 4.82 -20.10
CA GLU A 26 39.57 5.19 -18.69
C GLU A 26 38.47 6.14 -18.18
N ILE A 27 38.14 7.16 -18.97
CA ILE A 27 37.05 8.09 -18.62
C ILE A 27 35.72 7.36 -18.55
N GLN A 28 35.44 6.44 -19.47
CA GLN A 28 34.22 5.65 -19.45
C GLN A 28 34.13 4.75 -18.24
N GLU A 29 35.24 4.09 -17.84
CA GLU A 29 35.29 3.27 -16.65
C GLU A 29 35.03 4.08 -15.38
N LEU A 30 35.64 5.29 -15.30
CA LEU A 30 35.46 6.22 -14.19
C LEU A 30 33.98 6.66 -14.07
N LEU A 31 33.35 7.05 -15.17
CA LEU A 31 31.93 7.42 -15.21
C LEU A 31 31.03 6.26 -14.78
N THR A 32 31.31 5.06 -15.28
CA THR A 32 30.51 3.86 -14.93
C THR A 32 30.64 3.55 -13.44
N THR A 33 31.84 3.67 -12.87
CA THR A 33 32.10 3.44 -11.44
C THR A 33 31.36 4.46 -10.56
N VAL A 34 31.42 5.75 -10.93
CA VAL A 34 30.70 6.81 -10.20
C VAL A 34 29.17 6.60 -10.25
N LEU A 35 28.62 6.20 -11.38
CA LEU A 35 27.18 5.92 -11.51
C LEU A 35 26.76 4.71 -10.71
N GLN A 36 27.55 3.64 -10.67
CA GLN A 36 27.29 2.46 -9.84
C GLN A 36 27.34 2.80 -8.35
N TRP A 37 28.31 3.61 -7.92
CA TRP A 37 28.42 4.05 -6.54
C TRP A 37 27.18 4.87 -6.11
N ARG A 38 26.69 5.79 -6.97
CA ARG A 38 25.44 6.52 -6.72
C ARG A 38 24.23 5.61 -6.59
N ALA A 39 24.11 4.61 -7.44
CA ALA A 39 23.01 3.65 -7.37
C ALA A 39 23.05 2.82 -6.07
N GLN A 40 24.24 2.43 -5.60
CA GLN A 40 24.40 1.74 -4.33
C GLN A 40 24.04 2.62 -3.13
N HIS A 41 24.46 3.88 -3.13
CA HIS A 41 24.08 4.85 -2.11
C HIS A 41 22.58 5.11 -2.07
N LEU A 42 21.94 5.28 -3.24
CA LEU A 42 20.50 5.44 -3.33
C LEU A 42 19.77 4.22 -2.72
N ARG A 43 20.19 3.02 -3.07
CA ARG A 43 19.65 1.79 -2.50
C ARG A 43 19.81 1.75 -0.97
N LYS A 44 21.01 2.02 -0.45
CA LYS A 44 21.26 2.03 0.98
C LYS A 44 20.43 3.08 1.72
N SER A 45 20.26 4.26 1.10
CA SER A 45 19.39 5.31 1.64
C SER A 45 17.93 4.85 1.72
N ILE A 46 17.44 4.13 0.73
CA ILE A 46 16.08 3.55 0.74
C ILE A 46 15.97 2.47 1.83
N GLU A 47 16.98 1.59 1.98
CA GLU A 47 17.02 0.60 3.06
C GLU A 47 16.94 1.26 4.44
N ILE A 48 17.71 2.31 4.69
CA ILE A 48 17.71 3.07 5.95
C ILE A 48 16.37 3.78 6.16
N LEU A 49 15.81 4.39 5.11
CA LEU A 49 14.50 5.06 5.17
C LEU A 49 13.40 4.09 5.59
N LEU A 50 13.39 2.87 5.04
CA LEU A 50 12.39 1.86 5.33
C LEU A 50 12.60 1.19 6.71
N ALA A 51 13.85 1.01 7.10
CA ALA A 51 14.21 0.47 8.40
C ALA A 51 13.96 1.45 9.55
N GLY A 52 14.04 2.75 9.26
CA GLY A 52 13.97 3.85 10.23
C GLY A 52 15.31 4.15 10.92
N ASP A 53 16.28 3.27 10.83
CA ASP A 53 17.65 3.46 11.32
C ASP A 53 18.67 2.62 10.50
N THR A 54 19.96 2.89 10.75
CA THR A 54 21.07 2.19 10.05
C THR A 54 21.27 0.76 10.53
N GLN A 55 20.93 0.44 11.78
CA GLN A 55 21.18 -0.89 12.37
C GLN A 55 20.17 -1.90 11.83
N ASN A 56 18.91 -1.51 11.67
CA ASN A 56 17.86 -2.37 11.14
C ASN A 56 17.83 -2.42 9.60
N SER A 57 18.65 -1.62 8.91
CA SER A 57 18.69 -1.61 7.44
C SER A 57 19.19 -2.93 6.81
N GLU A 58 19.84 -3.79 7.59
CA GLU A 58 20.32 -5.11 7.16
C GLU A 58 19.32 -6.24 7.45
N ASN A 59 18.14 -5.92 7.98
CA ASN A 59 17.08 -6.89 8.20
C ASN A 59 16.67 -7.54 6.86
N PRO A 60 16.63 -8.88 6.78
CA PRO A 60 16.24 -9.62 5.58
C PRO A 60 14.90 -9.19 4.98
N GLU A 61 13.92 -8.83 5.81
CA GLU A 61 12.62 -8.36 5.37
C GLU A 61 12.70 -7.01 4.65
N ILE A 62 13.51 -6.08 5.17
CA ILE A 62 13.76 -4.78 4.53
C ILE A 62 14.46 -4.97 3.19
N ILE A 63 15.49 -5.84 3.16
CA ILE A 63 16.22 -6.15 1.93
C ILE A 63 15.29 -6.77 0.88
N GLN A 64 14.40 -7.68 1.26
CA GLN A 64 13.42 -8.27 0.37
C GLN A 64 12.43 -7.20 -0.18
N LEU A 65 11.96 -6.31 0.68
CA LEU A 65 11.07 -5.21 0.29
C LEU A 65 11.75 -4.28 -0.71
N VAL A 66 13.00 -3.88 -0.45
CA VAL A 66 13.79 -3.06 -1.37
C VAL A 66 14.02 -3.79 -2.70
N ASN A 67 14.33 -5.08 -2.68
CA ASN A 67 14.47 -5.88 -3.90
C ASN A 67 13.17 -5.89 -4.71
N LYS A 68 12.02 -5.99 -4.04
CA LYS A 68 10.69 -5.95 -4.67
C LYS A 68 10.41 -4.58 -5.31
N ILE A 69 10.78 -3.48 -4.62
CA ILE A 69 10.68 -2.12 -5.18
C ILE A 69 11.55 -2.00 -6.45
N TYR A 70 12.80 -2.44 -6.40
CA TYR A 70 13.70 -2.39 -7.55
C TYR A 70 13.32 -3.35 -8.68
N SER A 71 12.50 -4.37 -8.42
CA SER A 71 11.96 -5.28 -9.44
C SER A 71 10.68 -4.75 -10.09
N ASN A 72 10.08 -3.67 -9.57
CA ASN A 72 8.88 -3.08 -10.16
C ASN A 72 9.16 -2.53 -11.58
N PRO A 73 8.27 -2.76 -12.57
CA PRO A 73 8.44 -2.30 -13.94
C PRO A 73 8.68 -0.80 -14.07
N LEU A 74 8.06 0.03 -13.22
CA LEU A 74 8.25 1.49 -13.22
C LEU A 74 9.70 1.89 -12.91
N ILE A 75 10.33 1.23 -11.95
CA ILE A 75 11.74 1.47 -11.61
C ILE A 75 12.67 0.85 -12.66
N GLN A 76 12.28 -0.29 -13.22
CA GLN A 76 13.07 -0.95 -14.26
C GLN A 76 13.09 -0.18 -15.58
N SER A 77 11.99 0.48 -15.95
CA SER A 77 11.92 1.30 -17.17
C SER A 77 12.90 2.46 -17.13
N ILE A 78 13.05 3.12 -15.97
CA ILE A 78 14.04 4.20 -15.78
C ILE A 78 15.46 3.71 -16.05
N ASN A 79 15.76 2.46 -15.68
CA ASN A 79 17.08 1.86 -15.93
C ASN A 79 17.26 1.40 -17.39
N GLN A 80 16.16 1.12 -18.11
CA GLN A 80 16.20 0.69 -19.52
C GLN A 80 16.41 1.87 -20.47
N GLU A 81 15.95 3.07 -20.15
CA GLU A 81 16.20 4.26 -20.96
C GLU A 81 17.70 4.57 -21.07
N ALA A 82 18.49 4.24 -20.04
CA ALA A 82 19.96 4.31 -20.07
C ALA A 82 20.64 3.20 -20.91
N LYS A 83 19.89 2.22 -21.40
CA LYS A 83 20.38 1.07 -22.20
C LYS A 83 20.24 1.26 -23.69
N GLY A 84 20.32 2.50 -24.19
CA GLY A 84 20.40 2.76 -25.63
C GLY A 84 21.53 1.95 -26.28
N LEU A 85 21.37 1.63 -27.56
CA LEU A 85 22.28 0.79 -28.35
C LEU A 85 23.78 1.19 -28.22
N LEU A 86 24.04 2.46 -27.93
CA LEU A 86 25.36 3.05 -27.71
C LEU A 86 26.03 2.66 -26.37
N ALA A 87 25.23 2.31 -25.34
CA ALA A 87 25.76 1.90 -24.04
C ALA A 87 26.23 0.42 -24.00
N THR A 88 25.82 -0.39 -24.96
CA THR A 88 26.17 -1.81 -25.04
C THR A 88 27.37 -2.11 -25.93
N LEU A 89 27.69 -1.23 -26.88
CA LEU A 89 28.80 -1.40 -27.82
C LEU A 89 30.19 -1.41 -27.15
N PRO A 90 30.52 -0.51 -26.24
CA PRO A 90 31.86 -0.48 -25.59
C PRO A 90 32.07 -1.69 -24.68
N ARG A 91 31.04 -2.24 -24.06
CA ARG A 91 31.11 -3.37 -23.12
C ARG A 91 31.51 -4.69 -23.79
N LYS A 92 31.15 -4.90 -25.04
CA LYS A 92 31.56 -6.08 -25.81
C LYS A 92 33.02 -5.98 -26.29
N VAL A 93 33.47 -4.77 -26.63
CA VAL A 93 34.83 -4.51 -27.07
C VAL A 93 35.81 -4.57 -25.88
N THR A 94 35.48 -3.96 -24.74
CA THR A 94 36.32 -4.03 -23.51
C THR A 94 36.38 -5.44 -22.93
N TRP A 95 35.32 -6.25 -23.06
CA TRP A 95 35.35 -7.67 -22.65
C TRP A 95 36.31 -8.47 -23.53
N ALA A 96 36.32 -8.25 -24.83
CA ALA A 96 37.24 -8.92 -25.75
C ALA A 96 38.71 -8.50 -25.55
N MET A 97 38.96 -7.22 -25.24
CA MET A 97 40.33 -6.75 -24.91
C MET A 97 40.74 -7.14 -23.48
N GLY A 98 39.81 -7.11 -22.50
CA GLY A 98 40.08 -7.54 -21.12
C GLY A 98 40.43 -9.00 -21.00
N SER A 99 39.87 -9.85 -21.83
CA SER A 99 40.23 -11.30 -21.88
C SER A 99 41.66 -11.53 -22.43
N PHE A 100 42.17 -10.67 -23.30
CA PHE A 100 43.52 -10.75 -23.83
C PHE A 100 44.58 -10.30 -22.79
N PHE A 101 44.26 -9.28 -21.99
CA PHE A 101 45.14 -8.79 -20.90
C PHE A 101 45.06 -9.65 -19.61
N SER A 102 43.94 -10.37 -19.38
CA SER A 102 43.77 -11.24 -18.21
C SER A 102 44.68 -12.49 -18.22
N LEU A 103 45.22 -12.86 -19.40
CA LEU A 103 46.19 -13.92 -19.53
C LEU A 103 47.57 -13.51 -18.95
N TRP A 104 47.83 -12.23 -18.78
CA TRP A 104 49.13 -11.74 -18.29
C TRP A 104 49.12 -11.30 -16.82
N ARG A 105 47.96 -11.13 -16.22
CA ARG A 105 47.84 -10.69 -14.82
C ARG A 105 47.09 -11.70 -13.97
N LYS A 106 47.79 -12.63 -13.39
CA LYS A 106 47.35 -13.43 -12.25
C LYS A 106 47.14 -12.48 -11.06
N SER A 107 46.03 -11.77 -10.98
CA SER A 107 45.63 -11.03 -9.81
C SER A 107 44.47 -11.73 -9.14
N SER A 108 44.79 -12.32 -8.01
CA SER A 108 43.89 -12.89 -7.02
C SER A 108 43.02 -11.77 -6.44
N SER A 109 41.86 -11.52 -7.00
CA SER A 109 40.77 -10.82 -6.28
C SER A 109 39.57 -11.73 -6.19
N ARG A 110 39.43 -12.34 -5.03
CA ARG A 110 38.21 -12.99 -4.58
C ARG A 110 37.14 -11.88 -4.35
N PHE A 111 36.67 -11.27 -5.40
CA PHE A 111 35.39 -10.57 -5.30
C PHE A 111 34.29 -11.62 -5.44
N LYS A 112 33.67 -11.95 -4.29
CA LYS A 112 32.38 -12.64 -4.27
C LYS A 112 31.44 -11.86 -5.18
N LYS A 113 30.99 -12.50 -6.26
CA LYS A 113 29.90 -12.00 -7.12
C LYS A 113 28.59 -12.12 -6.33
N GLU A 114 28.42 -11.29 -5.31
CA GLU A 114 27.10 -11.04 -4.79
C GLU A 114 26.42 -10.03 -5.73
N THR A 115 25.31 -10.46 -6.31
CA THR A 115 24.47 -9.61 -7.14
C THR A 115 23.83 -8.57 -6.23
N ILE A 116 24.38 -7.36 -6.23
CA ILE A 116 24.03 -6.25 -5.31
C ILE A 116 22.57 -5.77 -5.52
N PHE A 117 21.97 -6.06 -6.65
CA PHE A 117 20.65 -5.57 -7.04
C PHE A 117 19.69 -6.71 -7.39
N GLY A 118 19.36 -7.62 -6.51
CA GLY A 118 18.36 -8.68 -6.69
C GLY A 118 18.28 -9.27 -8.12
N ASP A 119 17.93 -10.52 -8.27
CA ASP A 119 17.64 -11.21 -9.53
C ASP A 119 18.64 -10.94 -10.69
N GLN A 120 19.95 -11.17 -10.43
CA GLN A 120 21.03 -11.11 -11.43
C GLN A 120 21.28 -9.76 -12.14
N LYS A 121 20.70 -8.65 -11.67
CA LYS A 121 20.89 -7.35 -12.31
C LYS A 121 22.18 -6.67 -11.87
N ARG A 122 23.01 -6.32 -12.85
CA ARG A 122 24.32 -5.70 -12.63
C ARG A 122 24.25 -4.16 -12.50
N SER A 123 23.10 -3.57 -12.72
CA SER A 123 22.92 -2.12 -12.69
C SER A 123 21.54 -1.74 -12.16
N ALA A 124 21.48 -0.64 -11.40
CA ALA A 124 20.27 -0.01 -10.92
C ALA A 124 20.26 1.47 -11.30
N PRO A 125 19.11 2.15 -11.31
CA PRO A 125 19.06 3.58 -11.58
C PRO A 125 19.82 4.33 -10.50
N SER A 126 20.57 5.37 -10.91
CA SER A 126 21.27 6.27 -10.00
C SER A 126 20.37 7.36 -9.43
N TYR A 127 19.15 7.47 -9.95
CA TYR A 127 18.11 8.41 -9.53
C TYR A 127 16.74 7.78 -9.78
N ILE A 128 15.83 7.96 -8.82
CA ILE A 128 14.41 7.58 -8.95
C ILE A 128 13.61 8.85 -8.65
N GLY A 129 12.72 9.25 -9.57
CA GLY A 129 11.81 10.36 -9.35
C GLY A 129 10.91 10.09 -8.15
N GLY A 130 10.66 11.12 -7.32
CA GLY A 130 9.88 10.96 -6.08
C GLY A 130 8.49 10.36 -6.31
N GLU A 131 7.82 10.76 -7.39
CA GLU A 131 6.51 10.23 -7.77
C GLU A 131 6.57 8.74 -8.14
N ASN A 132 7.54 8.34 -8.97
CA ASN A 132 7.73 6.94 -9.35
C ASN A 132 8.09 6.07 -8.15
N PHE A 133 8.90 6.60 -7.23
CA PHE A 133 9.21 5.92 -5.98
C PHE A 133 7.97 5.75 -5.11
N ALA A 134 7.19 6.81 -4.90
CA ALA A 134 5.98 6.78 -4.10
C ALA A 134 4.95 5.79 -4.67
N ASN A 135 4.67 5.84 -5.97
CA ASN A 135 3.74 4.92 -6.62
C ASN A 135 4.22 3.47 -6.50
N THR A 136 5.50 3.21 -6.81
CA THR A 136 6.08 1.87 -6.68
C THR A 136 6.04 1.36 -5.23
N PHE A 137 6.30 2.24 -4.28
CA PHE A 137 6.26 1.91 -2.85
C PHE A 137 4.84 1.56 -2.40
N MET A 138 3.86 2.38 -2.79
CA MET A 138 2.44 2.11 -2.50
C MET A 138 1.98 0.78 -3.10
N ASP A 139 2.34 0.50 -4.36
CA ASP A 139 2.01 -0.75 -5.03
C ASP A 139 2.71 -1.95 -4.38
N THR A 140 3.99 -1.79 -4.02
CA THR A 140 4.78 -2.88 -3.42
C THR A 140 4.26 -3.28 -2.04
N LEU A 141 3.83 -2.29 -1.23
CA LEU A 141 3.21 -2.51 0.08
C LEU A 141 1.72 -2.85 -0.01
N GLN A 142 1.13 -2.77 -1.18
CA GLN A 142 -0.31 -2.99 -1.36
C GLN A 142 -1.16 -2.08 -0.45
N LEU A 143 -0.70 -0.83 -0.27
CA LEU A 143 -1.34 0.13 0.65
C LEU A 143 -2.82 0.36 0.36
N PRO A 144 -3.29 0.46 -0.90
CA PRO A 144 -4.72 0.61 -1.18
C PRO A 144 -5.56 -0.53 -0.63
N ILE A 145 -5.07 -1.77 -0.75
CA ILE A 145 -5.75 -2.97 -0.25
C ILE A 145 -5.75 -2.99 1.28
N LEU A 146 -4.61 -2.65 1.89
CA LEU A 146 -4.50 -2.58 3.35
C LEU A 146 -5.42 -1.50 3.93
N ILE A 147 -5.47 -0.32 3.33
CA ILE A 147 -6.38 0.77 3.71
C ILE A 147 -7.83 0.29 3.61
N LYS A 148 -8.20 -0.33 2.50
CA LYS A 148 -9.54 -0.89 2.30
C LYS A 148 -9.90 -1.92 3.38
N LYS A 149 -9.02 -2.86 3.67
CA LYS A 149 -9.25 -3.88 4.70
C LYS A 149 -9.39 -3.28 6.10
N LEU A 150 -8.56 -2.29 6.45
CA LEU A 150 -8.69 -1.55 7.70
C LEU A 150 -10.02 -0.80 7.78
N THR A 151 -10.44 -0.15 6.68
CA THR A 151 -11.74 0.53 6.60
C THR A 151 -12.90 -0.47 6.77
N GLN A 152 -12.82 -1.66 6.16
CA GLN A 152 -13.80 -2.73 6.33
C GLN A 152 -13.97 -3.13 7.79
N ILE A 153 -12.85 -3.43 8.48
CA ILE A 153 -12.85 -3.82 9.90
C ILE A 153 -13.48 -2.71 10.76
N ARG A 154 -13.10 -1.45 10.52
CA ARG A 154 -13.60 -0.32 11.29
C ARG A 154 -15.08 -0.04 11.03
N LEU A 155 -15.52 -0.18 9.80
CA LEU A 155 -16.94 -0.03 9.46
C LEU A 155 -17.79 -1.11 10.13
N GLU A 156 -17.29 -2.35 10.20
CA GLU A 156 -17.97 -3.42 10.93
C GLU A 156 -18.00 -3.16 12.43
N GLN A 157 -16.91 -2.71 13.02
CA GLN A 157 -16.88 -2.27 14.42
C GLN A 157 -17.87 -1.13 14.69
N PHE A 158 -17.86 -0.11 13.85
CA PHE A 158 -18.79 1.02 13.93
C PHE A 158 -20.26 0.54 13.87
N LYS A 159 -20.59 -0.35 12.93
CA LYS A 159 -21.93 -0.96 12.86
C LYS A 159 -22.30 -1.63 14.18
N ASN A 160 -21.42 -2.47 14.71
CA ASN A 160 -21.68 -3.22 15.93
C ASN A 160 -21.86 -2.30 17.14
N GLU A 161 -21.03 -1.27 17.28
CA GLU A 161 -21.17 -0.24 18.30
C GLU A 161 -22.52 0.48 18.22
N ARG A 162 -22.93 0.89 17.01
CA ARG A 162 -24.23 1.59 16.82
C ARG A 162 -25.41 0.71 17.11
N LEU A 163 -25.36 -0.56 16.69
CA LEU A 163 -26.42 -1.54 17.04
C LEU A 163 -26.46 -1.80 18.55
N ASP A 164 -25.31 -1.83 19.22
CA ASP A 164 -25.26 -2.02 20.67
C ASP A 164 -25.82 -0.79 21.42
N ASP A 165 -25.51 0.43 20.98
CA ASP A 165 -26.10 1.65 21.53
C ASP A 165 -27.65 1.62 21.49
N ILE A 166 -28.20 1.25 20.33
CA ILE A 166 -29.65 1.11 20.15
C ILE A 166 -30.19 0.00 21.04
N ARG A 167 -29.48 -1.13 21.11
CA ARG A 167 -29.85 -2.27 21.95
C ARG A 167 -29.90 -1.90 23.44
N GLN A 168 -28.97 -1.07 23.93
CA GLN A 168 -28.99 -0.61 25.31
C GLN A 168 -30.22 0.24 25.62
N ILE A 169 -30.65 1.11 24.68
CA ILE A 169 -31.90 1.86 24.80
C ILE A 169 -33.10 0.92 24.89
N LEU A 170 -33.13 -0.15 24.08
CA LEU A 170 -34.20 -1.12 24.08
C LEU A 170 -34.25 -2.00 25.36
N ILE A 171 -33.09 -2.35 25.93
CA ILE A 171 -33.00 -3.08 27.18
C ILE A 171 -33.60 -2.23 28.33
N GLN A 172 -33.29 -0.97 28.39
CA GLN A 172 -33.90 -0.07 29.38
C GLN A 172 -35.42 0.01 29.20
N LEU A 173 -35.90 0.10 27.97
CA LEU A 173 -37.30 0.09 27.65
C LEU A 173 -37.97 -1.25 28.11
N GLN A 174 -37.33 -2.38 27.90
CA GLN A 174 -37.88 -3.69 28.27
C GLN A 174 -38.10 -3.79 29.80
N VAL A 175 -37.22 -3.20 30.60
CA VAL A 175 -37.41 -3.10 32.05
C VAL A 175 -38.70 -2.31 32.39
N TYR A 176 -38.96 -1.20 31.67
CA TYR A 176 -40.19 -0.43 31.86
C TYR A 176 -41.45 -1.18 31.41
N ILE A 177 -41.37 -1.94 30.32
CA ILE A 177 -42.48 -2.76 29.78
C ILE A 177 -42.86 -3.87 30.77
N ASN A 178 -41.88 -4.60 31.31
CA ASN A 178 -42.09 -5.70 32.25
C ASN A 178 -42.73 -5.20 33.56
N ASN A 179 -42.38 -4.02 34.01
CA ASN A 179 -42.92 -3.44 35.24
C ASN A 179 -44.40 -2.95 35.13
N ARG A 180 -44.93 -2.81 33.90
CA ARG A 180 -46.27 -2.25 33.67
C ARG A 180 -47.25 -3.22 32.96
N GLU A 181 -46.88 -4.50 32.82
CA GLU A 181 -47.73 -5.55 32.14
C GLU A 181 -48.20 -5.13 30.74
N LEU A 182 -47.30 -4.44 29.98
CA LEU A 182 -47.58 -4.06 28.60
C LEU A 182 -47.73 -5.29 27.70
N SER A 183 -48.47 -5.17 26.61
CA SER A 183 -48.80 -6.29 25.74
C SER A 183 -47.56 -6.95 25.15
N SER A 184 -47.50 -8.25 25.17
CA SER A 184 -46.48 -9.08 24.55
C SER A 184 -46.29 -8.77 23.05
N GLU A 185 -47.35 -8.35 22.38
CA GLU A 185 -47.38 -7.95 20.98
C GLU A 185 -46.50 -6.69 20.73
N PHE A 186 -46.57 -5.69 21.60
CA PHE A 186 -45.76 -4.47 21.50
C PHE A 186 -44.27 -4.77 21.61
N ALA A 187 -43.85 -5.57 22.59
CA ALA A 187 -42.47 -5.97 22.75
C ALA A 187 -41.96 -6.76 21.53
N THR A 188 -42.81 -7.60 20.95
CA THR A 188 -42.51 -8.41 19.75
C THR A 188 -42.27 -7.51 18.53
N ASN A 189 -43.13 -6.48 18.34
CA ASN A 189 -43.01 -5.56 17.21
C ASN A 189 -41.71 -4.75 17.28
N ILE A 190 -41.35 -4.20 18.44
CA ILE A 190 -40.08 -3.47 18.63
C ILE A 190 -38.88 -4.37 18.37
N ALA A 191 -38.91 -5.62 18.84
CA ALA A 191 -37.84 -6.57 18.58
C ALA A 191 -37.72 -6.93 17.09
N ALA A 192 -38.86 -7.03 16.39
CA ALA A 192 -38.91 -7.30 14.95
C ALA A 192 -38.30 -6.11 14.16
N ASP A 193 -38.68 -4.88 14.50
CA ASP A 193 -38.15 -3.67 13.86
C ASP A 193 -36.64 -3.53 14.08
N TYR A 194 -36.13 -3.81 15.28
CA TYR A 194 -34.69 -3.83 15.55
C TYR A 194 -33.97 -4.89 14.73
N ARG A 195 -34.53 -6.07 14.62
CA ARG A 195 -33.97 -7.15 13.80
C ARG A 195 -33.91 -6.77 12.32
N GLN A 196 -34.91 -6.06 11.83
CA GLN A 196 -34.91 -5.53 10.46
C GLN A 196 -33.80 -4.51 10.25
N LEU A 197 -33.59 -3.60 11.21
CA LEU A 197 -32.48 -2.65 11.18
C LEU A 197 -31.10 -3.37 11.15
N GLU A 198 -30.92 -4.40 11.96
CA GLU A 198 -29.71 -5.22 12.00
C GLU A 198 -29.45 -5.90 10.64
N LEU A 199 -30.49 -6.46 10.02
CA LEU A 199 -30.39 -7.08 8.69
C LEU A 199 -29.99 -6.05 7.61
N GLU A 200 -30.59 -4.85 7.62
CA GLU A 200 -30.23 -3.79 6.69
C GLU A 200 -28.79 -3.30 6.90
N TYR A 201 -28.33 -3.15 8.13
CA TYR A 201 -26.94 -2.81 8.43
C TYR A 201 -25.96 -3.88 7.94
N ASN A 202 -26.26 -5.15 8.15
CA ASN A 202 -25.46 -6.26 7.65
C ASN A 202 -25.39 -6.25 6.13
N ARG A 203 -26.50 -5.98 5.44
CA ARG A 203 -26.56 -5.85 3.97
C ARG A 203 -25.72 -4.68 3.46
N ILE A 204 -25.73 -3.54 4.15
CA ILE A 204 -24.92 -2.38 3.80
C ILE A 204 -23.42 -2.72 3.90
N ILE A 205 -23.02 -3.43 4.95
CA ILE A 205 -21.64 -3.90 5.12
C ILE A 205 -21.23 -4.85 3.99
N GLU A 206 -22.10 -5.80 3.65
CA GLU A 206 -21.85 -6.75 2.57
C GLU A 206 -21.69 -6.04 1.20
N ASP A 207 -22.58 -5.10 0.92
CA ASP A 207 -22.51 -4.28 -0.29
C ASP A 207 -21.21 -3.45 -0.37
N PHE A 208 -20.71 -2.94 0.78
CA PHE A 208 -19.42 -2.27 0.87
C PHE A 208 -18.26 -3.23 0.63
N TYR A 209 -18.30 -4.45 1.18
CA TYR A 209 -17.27 -5.47 0.96
C TYR A 209 -17.19 -5.90 -0.52
N GLN A 210 -18.33 -5.89 -1.22
CA GLN A 210 -18.43 -6.23 -2.62
C GLN A 210 -18.16 -5.03 -3.57
N ASP A 211 -17.68 -3.90 -3.05
CA ASP A 211 -17.40 -2.65 -3.81
C ASP A 211 -18.61 -2.07 -4.57
N LYS A 212 -19.82 -2.41 -4.16
CA LYS A 212 -21.03 -1.83 -4.76
C LYS A 212 -21.21 -0.36 -4.41
N TYR A 213 -20.82 0.01 -3.19
CA TYR A 213 -20.94 1.37 -2.67
C TYR A 213 -19.67 1.78 -1.93
N ASP A 214 -19.36 3.07 -1.96
CA ASP A 214 -18.29 3.67 -1.19
C ASP A 214 -18.67 3.87 0.29
N ILE A 215 -17.71 4.30 1.10
CA ILE A 215 -17.92 4.50 2.55
C ILE A 215 -18.95 5.59 2.84
N TYR A 216 -19.00 6.68 2.05
CA TYR A 216 -19.96 7.75 2.24
C TYR A 216 -21.39 7.29 1.98
N THR A 217 -21.59 6.59 0.87
CA THR A 217 -22.87 5.99 0.51
C THR A 217 -23.32 4.98 1.55
N SER A 218 -22.40 4.14 2.05
CA SER A 218 -22.70 3.17 3.08
C SER A 218 -23.17 3.82 4.39
N ILE A 219 -22.49 4.88 4.85
CA ILE A 219 -22.90 5.63 6.04
C ILE A 219 -24.24 6.32 5.85
N ASN A 220 -24.48 6.94 4.67
CA ASN A 220 -25.78 7.55 4.38
C ASN A 220 -26.91 6.50 4.42
N ARG A 221 -26.71 5.33 3.84
CA ARG A 221 -27.68 4.22 3.89
C ARG A 221 -27.93 3.74 5.33
N MET A 222 -26.87 3.66 6.17
CA MET A 222 -27.05 3.33 7.60
C MET A 222 -27.88 4.39 8.31
N ARG A 223 -27.60 5.67 8.05
CA ARG A 223 -28.42 6.77 8.57
C ARG A 223 -29.87 6.66 8.14
N ASP A 224 -30.15 6.46 6.86
CA ASP A 224 -31.50 6.38 6.31
C ASP A 224 -32.24 5.17 6.86
N SER A 225 -31.56 4.06 7.11
CA SER A 225 -32.13 2.90 7.78
C SER A 225 -32.47 3.16 9.25
N LEU A 226 -31.62 3.92 9.95
CA LEU A 226 -31.90 4.37 11.32
C LEU A 226 -33.08 5.35 11.37
N ASP A 227 -33.16 6.27 10.41
CA ASP A 227 -34.30 7.22 10.31
C ASP A 227 -35.62 6.46 10.15
N LYS A 228 -35.69 5.46 9.27
CA LYS A 228 -36.85 4.58 9.10
C LYS A 228 -37.21 3.82 10.38
N TYR A 229 -36.16 3.30 11.08
CA TYR A 229 -36.36 2.63 12.35
C TYR A 229 -36.95 3.57 13.40
N ILE A 230 -36.46 4.80 13.52
CA ILE A 230 -36.96 5.83 14.44
C ILE A 230 -38.41 6.21 14.11
N GLU A 231 -38.76 6.30 12.82
CA GLU A 231 -40.14 6.57 12.36
C GLU A 231 -41.07 5.41 12.73
N SER A 232 -40.68 4.15 12.46
CA SER A 232 -41.46 2.97 12.84
C SER A 232 -41.62 2.88 14.36
N PHE A 233 -40.55 3.10 15.11
CA PHE A 233 -40.59 3.16 16.56
C PHE A 233 -41.53 4.23 17.06
N GLY A 234 -41.51 5.45 16.46
CA GLY A 234 -42.40 6.55 16.78
C GLY A 234 -43.87 6.24 16.48
N ALA A 235 -44.15 5.54 15.38
CA ALA A 235 -45.51 5.13 15.01
C ALA A 235 -46.14 4.14 16.00
N ASN A 236 -45.29 3.31 16.63
CA ASN A 236 -45.73 2.34 17.64
C ASN A 236 -46.04 2.97 19.01
N ILE A 237 -45.80 4.29 19.18
CA ILE A 237 -45.99 4.98 20.48
C ILE A 237 -47.45 5.01 20.89
N GLY A 238 -48.39 5.36 20.00
CA GLY A 238 -49.84 5.34 20.23
C GLY A 238 -50.23 5.70 21.65
N ASN A 239 -50.84 4.71 22.35
CA ASN A 239 -51.30 4.86 23.74
C ASN A 239 -50.18 4.78 24.81
N TYR A 240 -48.91 4.74 24.42
CA TYR A 240 -47.74 4.52 25.31
C TYR A 240 -46.77 5.71 25.32
N GLU A 241 -47.25 6.91 25.01
CA GLU A 241 -46.45 8.11 24.87
C GLU A 241 -45.55 8.39 26.10
N ASP A 242 -46.10 8.27 27.31
CA ASP A 242 -45.39 8.49 28.57
C ASP A 242 -44.16 7.59 28.78
N ILE A 243 -44.17 6.39 28.17
CA ILE A 243 -43.11 5.39 28.35
C ILE A 243 -42.08 5.47 27.24
N LEU A 244 -42.52 5.77 26.02
CA LEU A 244 -41.69 5.70 24.82
C LEU A 244 -41.04 7.03 24.47
N ASP A 245 -41.48 8.15 25.06
CA ASP A 245 -40.92 9.48 24.78
C ASP A 245 -39.43 9.56 25.10
N LYS A 246 -38.98 8.98 26.21
CA LYS A 246 -37.57 8.97 26.58
C LYS A 246 -36.71 8.14 25.63
N PRO A 247 -37.01 6.86 25.34
CA PRO A 247 -36.28 6.07 24.35
C PRO A 247 -36.28 6.69 22.95
N LEU A 248 -37.39 7.28 22.52
CA LEU A 248 -37.47 7.95 21.22
C LEU A 248 -36.54 9.18 21.16
N ARG A 249 -36.46 9.97 22.23
CA ARG A 249 -35.52 11.10 22.33
C ARG A 249 -34.09 10.63 22.29
N GLU A 250 -33.75 9.53 22.98
CA GLU A 250 -32.41 8.96 22.98
C GLU A 250 -32.02 8.44 21.59
N LEU A 251 -32.90 7.78 20.87
CA LEU A 251 -32.69 7.36 19.49
C LEU A 251 -32.47 8.56 18.53
N LYS A 252 -33.29 9.61 18.66
CA LYS A 252 -33.14 10.85 17.87
C LYS A 252 -31.84 11.57 18.21
N PHE A 253 -31.41 11.56 19.48
CA PHE A 253 -30.14 12.14 19.91
C PHE A 253 -28.96 11.36 19.31
N LEU A 254 -28.97 10.01 19.42
CA LEU A 254 -27.98 9.13 18.82
C LEU A 254 -27.82 9.40 17.29
N ARG A 255 -28.96 9.49 16.59
CA ARG A 255 -28.99 9.80 15.18
C ARG A 255 -28.36 11.17 14.89
N LYS A 256 -28.70 12.20 15.65
CA LYS A 256 -28.17 13.56 15.45
C LYS A 256 -26.70 13.66 15.79
N ASP A 257 -26.25 13.01 16.85
CA ASP A 257 -24.86 13.09 17.31
C ASP A 257 -23.90 12.40 16.33
N ILE A 258 -24.27 11.23 15.83
CA ILE A 258 -23.38 10.37 15.05
C ILE A 258 -23.61 10.54 13.54
N PHE A 259 -24.85 10.58 13.11
CA PHE A 259 -25.23 10.59 11.70
C PHE A 259 -25.75 11.95 11.23
N GLU A 260 -25.25 13.06 11.79
CA GLU A 260 -25.63 14.41 11.31
C GLU A 260 -25.32 14.54 9.81
N ASP A 261 -24.10 14.19 9.42
CA ASP A 261 -23.68 13.96 8.05
C ASP A 261 -22.69 12.78 7.96
N ALA A 262 -22.48 12.29 6.72
CA ALA A 262 -21.61 11.13 6.52
C ALA A 262 -20.13 11.43 6.85
N GLU A 263 -19.67 12.65 6.63
CA GLU A 263 -18.29 13.04 6.89
C GLU A 263 -18.00 13.04 8.39
N LYS A 264 -18.91 13.62 9.19
CA LYS A 264 -18.83 13.61 10.64
C LYS A 264 -18.80 12.18 11.20
N ALA A 265 -19.68 11.31 10.72
CA ALA A 265 -19.71 9.90 11.12
C ALA A 265 -18.39 9.16 10.77
N ILE A 266 -17.83 9.42 9.59
CA ILE A 266 -16.55 8.84 9.17
C ILE A 266 -15.40 9.31 10.06
N VAL A 267 -15.38 10.59 10.45
CA VAL A 267 -14.35 11.16 11.32
C VAL A 267 -14.48 10.63 12.75
N ILE A 268 -15.69 10.70 13.33
CA ILE A 268 -15.98 10.20 14.70
C ILE A 268 -15.71 8.70 14.79
N GLY A 269 -16.16 7.93 13.82
CA GLY A 269 -15.94 6.49 13.75
C GLY A 269 -14.51 6.09 13.38
N GLY A 270 -13.63 7.05 13.05
CA GLY A 270 -12.26 6.78 12.63
C GLY A 270 -12.20 5.84 11.42
N LEU A 271 -13.21 5.87 10.53
CA LEU A 271 -13.40 4.87 9.48
C LEU A 271 -12.34 4.95 8.39
N LYS A 272 -11.74 6.12 8.17
CA LYS A 272 -10.60 6.30 7.27
C LYS A 272 -9.30 6.20 8.06
N PRO A 273 -8.50 5.13 7.87
CA PRO A 273 -7.20 5.03 8.53
C PRO A 273 -6.26 6.11 7.99
N ASN A 274 -5.50 6.75 8.87
CA ASN A 274 -4.45 7.67 8.46
C ASN A 274 -3.16 6.89 8.10
N ILE A 275 -2.26 7.55 7.36
CA ILE A 275 -1.01 6.94 6.90
C ILE A 275 -0.16 6.41 8.07
N ASN A 276 -0.12 7.11 9.21
CA ASN A 276 0.65 6.66 10.37
C ASN A 276 0.11 5.36 10.98
N GLU A 277 -1.20 5.18 10.97
CA GLU A 277 -1.84 3.95 11.44
C GLU A 277 -1.57 2.79 10.50
N VAL A 278 -1.62 3.04 9.18
CA VAL A 278 -1.26 2.05 8.17
C VAL A 278 0.20 1.61 8.34
N VAL A 279 1.13 2.56 8.50
CA VAL A 279 2.56 2.27 8.74
C VAL A 279 2.77 1.50 10.04
N LYS A 280 2.05 1.84 11.12
CA LYS A 280 2.11 1.08 12.38
C LYS A 280 1.61 -0.37 12.20
N SER A 281 0.57 -0.56 11.40
CA SER A 281 0.05 -1.91 11.11
C SER A 281 1.06 -2.76 10.37
N ILE A 282 1.81 -2.18 9.45
CA ILE A 282 2.89 -2.86 8.72
C ILE A 282 4.05 -3.22 9.67
N LYS A 283 4.53 -2.25 10.46
CA LYS A 283 5.69 -2.44 11.36
C LYS A 283 5.45 -3.47 12.47
N LYS A 284 4.24 -3.58 12.98
CA LYS A 284 3.91 -4.54 14.05
C LYS A 284 3.66 -5.96 13.55
N GLY A 285 3.77 -6.22 12.25
CA GLY A 285 3.38 -7.51 11.69
C GLY A 285 1.94 -7.86 12.06
N SER A 286 1.04 -6.86 11.98
CA SER A 286 -0.36 -7.06 12.37
C SER A 286 -0.95 -8.22 11.58
N ASN A 287 -1.82 -9.01 12.20
CA ASN A 287 -2.54 -10.10 11.54
C ASN A 287 -3.21 -9.60 10.24
N VAL A 288 -3.72 -8.36 10.24
CA VAL A 288 -4.35 -7.74 9.07
C VAL A 288 -3.39 -7.59 7.89
N TYR A 289 -2.16 -7.14 8.12
CA TYR A 289 -1.16 -7.03 7.06
C TYR A 289 -0.75 -8.42 6.55
N GLY A 290 -0.55 -9.37 7.46
CA GLY A 290 -0.27 -10.76 7.12
C GLY A 290 -1.37 -11.39 6.27
N GLU A 291 -2.65 -11.19 6.63
CA GLU A 291 -3.81 -11.65 5.87
C GLU A 291 -3.88 -11.04 4.47
N VAL A 292 -3.63 -9.73 4.34
CA VAL A 292 -3.61 -9.04 3.04
C VAL A 292 -2.50 -9.60 2.15
N ILE A 293 -1.30 -9.77 2.68
CA ILE A 293 -0.18 -10.34 1.91
C ILE A 293 -0.45 -11.78 1.51
N ALA A 294 -0.99 -12.61 2.42
CA ALA A 294 -1.35 -14.00 2.11
C ALA A 294 -2.43 -14.07 1.03
N ALA A 295 -3.48 -13.23 1.11
CA ALA A 295 -4.54 -13.17 0.11
C ALA A 295 -4.05 -12.72 -1.29
N ILE A 296 -2.99 -11.89 -1.35
CA ILE A 296 -2.38 -11.45 -2.61
C ILE A 296 -1.45 -12.53 -3.18
N GLN A 297 -0.77 -13.29 -2.34
CA GLN A 297 0.09 -14.40 -2.76
C GLN A 297 -0.70 -15.58 -3.30
N ASP A 298 -1.91 -15.78 -2.80
CA ASP A 298 -2.84 -16.75 -3.33
C ASP A 298 -3.52 -16.21 -4.61
N LYS A 299 -2.95 -16.57 -5.76
CA LYS A 299 -3.42 -16.16 -7.09
C LYS A 299 -4.85 -16.61 -7.42
N ASP A 300 -5.36 -17.59 -6.72
CA ASP A 300 -6.71 -18.12 -6.86
C ASP A 300 -7.72 -17.42 -5.95
N SER A 301 -7.28 -16.59 -5.01
CA SER A 301 -8.15 -15.86 -4.10
C SER A 301 -9.07 -14.89 -4.87
N GLU A 302 -10.31 -14.77 -4.42
CA GLU A 302 -11.24 -13.77 -4.98
C GLU A 302 -10.69 -12.34 -4.86
N THR A 303 -9.91 -12.07 -3.82
CA THR A 303 -9.23 -10.78 -3.60
C THR A 303 -8.24 -10.48 -4.72
N TYR A 304 -7.44 -11.47 -5.16
CA TYR A 304 -6.51 -11.30 -6.28
C TYR A 304 -7.22 -11.07 -7.62
N LYS A 305 -8.35 -11.76 -7.86
CA LYS A 305 -9.16 -11.61 -9.08
C LYS A 305 -9.84 -10.24 -9.19
N LYS A 306 -10.15 -9.61 -8.04
CA LYS A 306 -10.77 -8.26 -7.99
C LYS A 306 -9.76 -7.12 -8.15
N ILE A 307 -8.45 -7.38 -8.01
CA ILE A 307 -7.37 -6.38 -8.09
C ILE A 307 -6.83 -6.24 -9.51
N LYS A 308 -7.06 -7.24 -10.36
CA LYS A 308 -6.59 -7.28 -11.74
C LYS A 308 -7.64 -6.74 -12.70
#